data_6ec786130a6362e182f08dc6b97d8aaf
#
_entry.id   6ec786130a6362e182f08dc6b97d8aaf
#
_cell.length_a   1.000
_cell.length_b   1.000
_cell.length_c   1.000
_cell.angle_alpha   90.00
_cell.angle_beta   90.00
_cell.angle_gamma   90.00
#
_symmetry.space_group_name_H-M   'P 1'
#
loop_
_entity.id
_entity.type
_entity.pdbx_description
1 polymer ?
#
loop_
_entity_poly.entity_id
_entity_poly.type
_entity_poly.pdbx_seq_one_letter_code
_entity_poly.pdbx_strand_id
1 'polypeptide(L)'
;MNHSFALISIIISLLLGCCSQRQSKNSVANTAESCPVEETTASVIHLRYDKPINGYTVTADVTPNESGTDGSAELTFTKGDISFVAFVDFFVKDGFNLGDIDKNSEEVVLQYSAKPKGVMLYSKEPFCFSDVDFDGTEEILVLDYGQGVHGVNAYRVFEPNGKLREDAPFKELDDHYEFDAAQKTIACKYYEDPETGPFNDIYKRQKDGSFELIKERVPVK
;
A
#
# COMPACT_ATOMS: atom_id res chain seq x y z
N MET A 1 42.44 -32.77 -13.04
CA MET A 1 43.11 -32.29 -11.80
C MET A 1 42.01 -31.93 -10.84
N ASN A 2 41.92 -32.72 -9.77
CA ASN A 2 40.93 -32.59 -8.68
C ASN A 2 41.35 -31.49 -7.72
N HIS A 3 40.39 -30.71 -7.25
CA HIS A 3 40.50 -30.10 -5.91
C HIS A 3 39.10 -29.97 -5.30
N SER A 4 38.82 -30.90 -4.38
CA SER A 4 37.86 -30.77 -3.28
C SER A 4 38.41 -29.78 -2.24
N PHE A 5 37.52 -29.12 -1.47
CA PHE A 5 37.67 -28.65 -0.10
C PHE A 5 36.50 -27.72 0.19
N ALA A 6 35.87 -27.61 1.31
CA ALA A 6 35.76 -28.40 2.55
C ALA A 6 34.58 -27.77 3.31
N LEU A 7 33.80 -28.60 3.95
CA LEU A 7 32.77 -28.21 4.93
C LEU A 7 33.43 -27.54 6.15
N ILE A 8 32.89 -26.42 6.61
CA ILE A 8 33.14 -25.89 7.95
C ILE A 8 31.82 -25.90 8.71
N SER A 9 31.70 -26.88 9.62
CA SER A 9 30.71 -26.92 10.68
C SER A 9 31.14 -25.97 11.81
N ILE A 10 30.29 -25.04 12.18
CA ILE A 10 30.45 -24.25 13.41
C ILE A 10 29.42 -24.73 14.41
N ILE A 11 29.94 -25.41 15.46
CA ILE A 11 29.24 -25.81 16.64
C ILE A 11 29.23 -24.60 17.59
N ILE A 12 28.04 -24.11 17.95
CA ILE A 12 27.89 -23.11 19.02
C ILE A 12 27.40 -23.81 20.28
N SER A 13 28.24 -23.75 21.30
CA SER A 13 28.07 -24.32 22.64
C SER A 13 27.01 -23.57 23.43
N LEU A 14 26.15 -24.34 24.08
CA LEU A 14 25.25 -23.88 25.14
C LEU A 14 26.08 -23.54 26.41
N LEU A 15 25.85 -22.35 26.95
CA LEU A 15 26.23 -22.02 28.33
C LEU A 15 24.95 -21.93 29.18
N LEU A 16 24.77 -22.93 30.00
CA LEU A 16 23.83 -22.96 31.12
C LEU A 16 24.41 -22.13 32.29
N GLY A 17 23.75 -21.02 32.56
CA GLY A 17 23.99 -20.21 33.76
C GLY A 17 22.98 -20.54 34.87
N CYS A 18 23.45 -21.29 35.86
CA CYS A 18 22.74 -21.61 37.09
C CYS A 18 22.75 -20.38 37.99
N CYS A 19 21.61 -19.88 38.47
CA CYS A 19 21.58 -18.91 39.55
C CYS A 19 20.55 -19.28 40.60
N SER A 20 21.08 -19.36 41.80
CA SER A 20 20.60 -19.81 43.11
C SER A 20 19.21 -19.33 43.51
N GLN A 21 18.51 -20.25 44.14
CA GLN A 21 17.35 -20.06 45.00
C GLN A 21 17.67 -19.18 46.21
N ARG A 22 16.83 -18.20 46.48
CA ARG A 22 16.62 -17.66 47.83
C ARG A 22 15.12 -17.78 48.14
N GLN A 23 14.79 -18.75 48.98
CA GLN A 23 13.47 -18.89 49.60
C GLN A 23 13.21 -17.71 50.54
N SER A 24 12.13 -17.00 50.33
CA SER A 24 11.43 -16.23 51.32
C SER A 24 9.97 -16.66 51.33
N LYS A 25 9.58 -17.32 52.41
CA LYS A 25 8.19 -17.66 52.70
C LYS A 25 7.46 -16.38 53.08
N ASN A 26 6.45 -15.99 52.28
CA ASN A 26 5.27 -15.30 52.79
C ASN A 26 4.10 -15.68 51.90
N SER A 27 3.21 -16.46 52.48
CA SER A 27 1.93 -16.83 51.91
C SER A 27 0.98 -15.65 52.03
N VAL A 28 0.64 -15.05 50.87
CA VAL A 28 -0.61 -14.30 50.71
C VAL A 28 -1.26 -14.86 49.45
N ALA A 29 -2.37 -15.54 49.64
CA ALA A 29 -3.20 -16.01 48.57
C ALA A 29 -3.85 -14.77 47.91
N ASN A 30 -3.26 -14.28 46.81
CA ASN A 30 -3.95 -13.40 45.88
C ASN A 30 -4.56 -14.29 44.81
N THR A 31 -5.86 -14.51 44.93
CA THR A 31 -6.70 -14.97 43.87
C THR A 31 -6.69 -13.84 42.81
N ALA A 32 -5.81 -13.96 41.82
CA ALA A 32 -5.91 -13.12 40.63
C ALA A 32 -7.16 -13.55 39.90
N GLU A 33 -8.25 -12.83 40.10
CA GLU A 33 -9.35 -12.81 39.13
C GLU A 33 -8.74 -12.40 37.81
N SER A 34 -8.63 -13.35 36.90
CA SER A 34 -8.40 -13.04 35.47
C SER A 34 -9.62 -12.28 34.96
N CYS A 35 -9.51 -10.96 34.89
CA CYS A 35 -10.44 -10.20 34.07
C CYS A 35 -10.43 -10.83 32.67
N PRO A 36 -11.58 -11.24 32.12
CA PRO A 36 -11.64 -11.59 30.71
C PRO A 36 -11.24 -10.34 29.94
N VAL A 37 -10.15 -10.42 29.21
CA VAL A 37 -9.85 -9.42 28.17
C VAL A 37 -10.96 -9.64 27.13
N GLU A 38 -11.97 -8.79 27.13
CA GLU A 38 -12.88 -8.71 26.00
C GLU A 38 -12.02 -8.32 24.79
N GLU A 39 -11.74 -9.30 23.95
CA GLU A 39 -11.29 -9.03 22.57
C GLU A 39 -12.41 -8.23 21.91
N THR A 40 -12.30 -6.93 21.94
CA THR A 40 -13.10 -6.04 21.10
C THR A 40 -12.70 -6.30 19.67
N THR A 41 -13.38 -7.24 19.01
CA THR A 41 -13.28 -7.39 17.56
C THR A 41 -13.75 -6.07 16.97
N ALA A 42 -12.81 -5.33 16.34
CA ALA A 42 -13.14 -4.12 15.61
C ALA A 42 -14.23 -4.46 14.59
N SER A 43 -15.36 -3.77 14.67
CA SER A 43 -16.46 -4.00 13.73
C SER A 43 -16.04 -3.51 12.35
N VAL A 44 -16.14 -4.39 11.34
CA VAL A 44 -15.94 -4.01 9.94
C VAL A 44 -17.06 -3.08 9.49
N ILE A 45 -16.68 -2.00 8.80
CA ILE A 45 -17.62 -1.04 8.20
C ILE A 45 -17.72 -1.33 6.71
N HIS A 46 -18.93 -1.62 6.23
CA HIS A 46 -19.19 -1.87 4.82
C HIS A 46 -19.52 -0.57 4.10
N LEU A 47 -18.73 -0.24 3.09
CA LEU A 47 -18.92 0.96 2.27
C LEU A 47 -19.20 0.57 0.82
N ARG A 48 -19.94 1.41 0.10
CA ARG A 48 -20.05 1.34 -1.35
C ARG A 48 -20.05 2.72 -1.97
N TYR A 49 -19.61 2.84 -3.19
CA TYR A 49 -19.78 4.08 -3.96
C TYR A 49 -21.17 4.14 -4.60
N ASP A 50 -21.76 5.35 -4.66
CA ASP A 50 -23.14 5.59 -5.10
C ASP A 50 -23.38 5.22 -6.58
N LYS A 51 -22.31 5.26 -7.38
CA LYS A 51 -22.35 4.98 -8.83
C LYS A 51 -21.13 4.17 -9.27
N PRO A 52 -21.26 3.41 -10.36
CA PRO A 52 -20.08 2.82 -10.99
C PRO A 52 -19.07 3.90 -11.42
N ILE A 53 -17.78 3.62 -11.16
CA ILE A 53 -16.64 4.49 -11.48
C ILE A 53 -15.88 3.80 -12.61
N ASN A 54 -15.75 4.43 -13.77
CA ASN A 54 -15.19 3.81 -14.99
C ASN A 54 -15.81 2.45 -15.35
N GLY A 55 -17.08 2.28 -15.00
CA GLY A 55 -17.81 1.03 -15.20
C GLY A 55 -17.59 -0.05 -14.13
N TYR A 56 -16.79 0.22 -13.10
CA TYR A 56 -16.65 -0.67 -11.93
C TYR A 56 -17.65 -0.29 -10.84
N THR A 57 -18.34 -1.28 -10.30
CA THR A 57 -18.92 -1.17 -8.96
C THR A 57 -17.79 -1.34 -7.95
N VAL A 58 -17.67 -0.40 -7.03
CA VAL A 58 -16.60 -0.43 -6.00
C VAL A 58 -17.24 -0.47 -4.63
N THR A 59 -16.79 -1.42 -3.82
CA THR A 59 -17.13 -1.54 -2.40
C THR A 59 -15.87 -1.57 -1.56
N ALA A 60 -15.98 -1.29 -0.28
CA ALA A 60 -14.87 -1.38 0.66
C ALA A 60 -15.32 -1.97 1.99
N ASP A 61 -14.54 -2.90 2.50
CA ASP A 61 -14.65 -3.42 3.85
C ASP A 61 -13.55 -2.77 4.70
N VAL A 62 -13.93 -1.85 5.58
CA VAL A 62 -13.00 -1.04 6.36
C VAL A 62 -12.90 -1.57 7.79
N THR A 63 -11.67 -1.84 8.23
CA THR A 63 -11.35 -2.13 9.62
C THR A 63 -10.78 -0.88 10.26
N PRO A 64 -11.54 -0.20 11.14
CA PRO A 64 -11.05 1.02 11.80
C PRO A 64 -9.83 0.74 12.67
N ASN A 65 -8.94 1.74 12.77
CA ASN A 65 -7.87 1.72 13.76
C ASN A 65 -8.42 1.94 15.18
N GLU A 66 -7.56 1.87 16.19
CA GLU A 66 -7.95 2.04 17.60
C GLU A 66 -8.60 3.41 17.89
N SER A 67 -8.19 4.47 17.18
CA SER A 67 -8.79 5.79 17.32
C SER A 67 -10.14 5.94 16.62
N GLY A 68 -10.46 5.04 15.69
CA GLY A 68 -11.66 5.08 14.87
C GLY A 68 -11.70 6.22 13.85
N THR A 69 -10.58 6.93 13.65
CA THR A 69 -10.49 8.04 12.71
C THR A 69 -10.01 7.63 11.34
N ASP A 70 -9.39 6.47 11.25
CA ASP A 70 -8.75 5.90 10.08
C ASP A 70 -8.84 4.38 10.14
N GLY A 71 -8.38 3.68 9.11
CA GLY A 71 -8.39 2.22 9.09
C GLY A 71 -7.70 1.64 7.87
N SER A 72 -7.62 0.33 7.83
CA SER A 72 -7.29 -0.41 6.60
C SER A 72 -8.56 -0.79 5.86
N ALA A 73 -8.48 -0.98 4.55
CA ALA A 73 -9.63 -1.39 3.76
C ALA A 73 -9.27 -2.42 2.70
N GLU A 74 -10.22 -3.31 2.44
CA GLU A 74 -10.25 -4.16 1.26
C GLU A 74 -11.21 -3.55 0.24
N LEU A 75 -10.67 -2.99 -0.84
CA LEU A 75 -11.45 -2.45 -1.95
C LEU A 75 -11.75 -3.56 -2.95
N THR A 76 -13.02 -3.82 -3.20
CA THR A 76 -13.45 -4.76 -4.24
C THR A 76 -13.92 -4.00 -5.47
N PHE A 77 -13.31 -4.28 -6.61
CA PHE A 77 -13.66 -3.73 -7.92
C PHE A 77 -14.34 -4.81 -8.75
N THR A 78 -15.56 -4.53 -9.26
CA THR A 78 -16.31 -5.49 -10.08
C THR A 78 -16.83 -4.82 -11.35
N LYS A 79 -16.54 -5.44 -12.52
CA LYS A 79 -16.99 -4.98 -13.84
C LYS A 79 -17.26 -6.18 -14.76
N GLY A 80 -18.52 -6.50 -15.01
CA GLY A 80 -18.88 -7.73 -15.73
C GLY A 80 -18.33 -8.98 -15.03
N ASP A 81 -17.53 -9.76 -15.73
CA ASP A 81 -16.90 -10.97 -15.20
C ASP A 81 -15.56 -10.70 -14.47
N ILE A 82 -15.11 -9.45 -14.48
CA ILE A 82 -13.87 -9.06 -13.80
C ILE A 82 -14.22 -8.72 -12.35
N SER A 83 -13.52 -9.34 -11.39
CA SER A 83 -13.58 -8.99 -9.97
C SER A 83 -12.21 -9.19 -9.34
N PHE A 84 -11.73 -8.19 -8.60
CA PHE A 84 -10.49 -8.28 -7.84
C PHE A 84 -10.54 -7.41 -6.59
N VAL A 85 -9.64 -7.70 -5.65
CA VAL A 85 -9.51 -6.99 -4.38
C VAL A 85 -8.17 -6.28 -4.32
N ALA A 86 -8.19 -5.04 -3.85
CA ALA A 86 -7.00 -4.26 -3.55
C ALA A 86 -7.04 -3.83 -2.08
N PHE A 87 -5.91 -3.97 -1.39
CA PHE A 87 -5.77 -3.61 0.01
C PHE A 87 -5.22 -2.18 0.15
N VAL A 88 -5.71 -1.43 1.13
CA VAL A 88 -5.29 -0.07 1.48
C VAL A 88 -5.02 -0.01 2.97
N ASP A 89 -3.79 0.37 3.37
CA ASP A 89 -3.40 0.45 4.78
C ASP A 89 -4.02 1.62 5.53
N PHE A 90 -4.31 2.71 4.82
CA PHE A 90 -4.95 3.90 5.38
C PHE A 90 -6.15 4.27 4.54
N PHE A 91 -7.33 4.07 5.07
CA PHE A 91 -8.57 4.45 4.43
C PHE A 91 -9.20 5.63 5.16
N VAL A 92 -8.98 6.85 4.63
CA VAL A 92 -9.63 8.08 5.07
C VAL A 92 -10.32 8.70 3.89
N LYS A 93 -11.60 8.97 4.01
CA LYS A 93 -12.35 9.64 2.96
C LYS A 93 -12.48 11.14 3.25
N ASP A 94 -11.83 11.98 2.45
CA ASP A 94 -12.05 13.45 2.37
C ASP A 94 -12.12 14.18 3.72
N GLY A 95 -11.27 13.79 4.68
CA GLY A 95 -11.31 14.31 6.03
C GLY A 95 -12.50 13.77 6.85
N PHE A 96 -13.11 12.70 6.34
CA PHE A 96 -14.19 12.01 7.00
C PHE A 96 -13.65 11.17 8.16
N ASN A 97 -14.23 11.38 9.33
CA ASN A 97 -13.90 10.59 10.51
C ASN A 97 -14.76 9.33 10.52
N LEU A 98 -14.12 8.15 10.40
CA LEU A 98 -14.82 6.86 10.46
C LEU A 98 -15.60 6.69 11.78
N GLY A 99 -15.17 7.36 12.85
CA GLY A 99 -15.87 7.39 14.13
C GLY A 99 -17.24 8.10 14.09
N ASP A 100 -17.47 8.96 13.12
CA ASP A 100 -18.76 9.68 12.93
C ASP A 100 -19.77 8.86 12.11
N ILE A 101 -19.35 7.71 11.57
CA ILE A 101 -20.27 6.77 10.90
C ILE A 101 -21.15 6.11 11.96
N ASP A 102 -22.46 6.13 11.73
CA ASP A 102 -23.37 5.28 12.48
C ASP A 102 -23.04 3.80 12.25
N LYS A 103 -22.37 3.20 13.23
CA LYS A 103 -21.96 1.77 13.21
C LYS A 103 -23.15 0.81 13.15
N ASN A 104 -24.39 1.31 13.35
CA ASN A 104 -25.60 0.52 13.17
C ASN A 104 -26.13 0.60 11.73
N SER A 105 -25.53 1.41 10.86
CA SER A 105 -25.86 1.42 9.44
C SER A 105 -25.34 0.13 8.81
N GLU A 106 -26.21 -0.62 8.16
CA GLU A 106 -25.82 -1.83 7.43
C GLU A 106 -24.90 -1.51 6.27
N GLU A 107 -24.98 -0.29 5.72
CA GLU A 107 -24.17 0.14 4.60
C GLU A 107 -23.99 1.66 4.59
N VAL A 108 -22.78 2.13 4.29
CA VAL A 108 -22.46 3.54 4.10
C VAL A 108 -22.22 3.83 2.62
N VAL A 109 -22.91 4.84 2.08
CA VAL A 109 -22.82 5.21 0.68
C VAL A 109 -21.87 6.39 0.50
N LEU A 110 -20.85 6.21 -0.34
CA LEU A 110 -19.85 7.21 -0.65
C LEU A 110 -20.07 7.82 -2.03
N GLN A 111 -19.62 9.07 -2.20
CA GLN A 111 -19.54 9.73 -3.51
C GLN A 111 -18.09 9.81 -3.95
N TYR A 112 -17.78 9.31 -5.13
CA TYR A 112 -16.44 9.38 -5.69
C TYR A 112 -16.12 10.80 -6.13
N SER A 113 -15.02 11.36 -5.62
CA SER A 113 -14.64 12.75 -5.83
C SER A 113 -13.27 12.92 -6.51
N ALA A 114 -12.53 11.85 -6.76
CA ALA A 114 -11.24 11.94 -7.41
C ALA A 114 -11.36 12.61 -8.78
N LYS A 115 -10.52 13.62 -8.99
CA LYS A 115 -10.36 14.33 -10.25
C LYS A 115 -8.89 14.31 -10.59
N PRO A 116 -8.38 13.19 -11.12
CA PRO A 116 -6.99 13.13 -11.56
C PRO A 116 -6.77 14.24 -12.59
N LYS A 117 -5.75 15.05 -12.37
CA LYS A 117 -5.37 16.12 -13.27
C LYS A 117 -4.25 15.62 -14.17
N GLY A 118 -4.62 15.05 -15.30
CA GLY A 118 -3.70 14.28 -16.14
C GLY A 118 -3.32 12.97 -15.44
N VAL A 119 -2.04 12.69 -15.34
CA VAL A 119 -1.50 11.52 -14.62
C VAL A 119 -1.27 11.82 -13.14
N MET A 120 -1.81 12.92 -12.63
CA MET A 120 -1.57 13.35 -11.26
C MET A 120 -2.31 12.48 -10.27
N LEU A 121 -1.56 11.92 -9.38
CA LEU A 121 -1.95 10.96 -8.36
C LEU A 121 -2.52 11.61 -7.09
N TYR A 122 -2.62 12.95 -7.07
CA TYR A 122 -3.20 13.66 -5.93
C TYR A 122 -4.71 13.45 -5.88
N SER A 123 -5.11 12.44 -5.14
CA SER A 123 -6.50 12.18 -4.82
C SER A 123 -6.64 12.02 -3.31
N LYS A 124 -7.73 12.55 -2.76
CA LYS A 124 -8.14 12.24 -1.39
C LYS A 124 -8.84 10.88 -1.31
N GLU A 125 -9.14 10.28 -2.43
CA GLU A 125 -9.71 8.95 -2.53
C GLU A 125 -8.59 7.91 -2.43
N PRO A 126 -8.87 6.70 -1.91
CA PRO A 126 -7.89 5.63 -1.80
C PRO A 126 -7.51 5.02 -3.15
N PHE A 127 -8.15 5.43 -4.24
CA PHE A 127 -7.83 4.99 -5.59
C PHE A 127 -8.21 6.05 -6.63
N CYS A 128 -7.58 5.96 -7.79
CA CYS A 128 -7.97 6.74 -8.97
C CYS A 128 -7.74 5.95 -10.26
N PHE A 129 -8.25 6.49 -11.37
CA PHE A 129 -8.05 5.94 -12.71
C PHE A 129 -7.19 6.90 -13.52
N SER A 130 -6.16 6.39 -14.18
CA SER A 130 -5.27 7.18 -15.03
C SER A 130 -4.55 6.29 -16.03
N ASP A 131 -4.41 6.78 -17.27
CA ASP A 131 -3.60 6.15 -18.32
C ASP A 131 -2.11 6.42 -18.04
N VAL A 132 -1.50 5.59 -17.20
CA VAL A 132 -0.10 5.75 -16.77
C VAL A 132 0.89 5.06 -17.71
N ASP A 133 0.43 4.22 -18.60
CA ASP A 133 1.29 3.53 -19.55
C ASP A 133 1.16 4.05 -21.00
N PHE A 134 0.32 5.06 -21.23
CA PHE A 134 0.11 5.76 -22.49
C PHE A 134 -0.46 4.87 -23.61
N ASP A 135 -1.29 3.88 -23.27
CA ASP A 135 -1.94 3.01 -24.23
C ASP A 135 -3.36 3.48 -24.62
N GLY A 136 -3.88 4.46 -23.89
CA GLY A 136 -5.22 5.04 -24.07
C GLY A 136 -6.26 4.35 -23.18
N THR A 137 -5.87 3.41 -22.35
CA THR A 137 -6.72 2.77 -21.36
C THR A 137 -6.29 3.25 -19.97
N GLU A 138 -7.24 3.49 -19.07
CA GLU A 138 -6.90 3.93 -17.71
C GLU A 138 -6.66 2.73 -16.82
N GLU A 139 -5.49 2.68 -16.16
CA GLU A 139 -5.18 1.79 -15.05
C GLU A 139 -5.88 2.22 -13.78
N ILE A 140 -5.94 1.33 -12.82
CA ILE A 140 -6.46 1.57 -11.49
C ILE A 140 -5.28 1.71 -10.54
N LEU A 141 -5.11 2.91 -10.00
CA LEU A 141 -4.07 3.24 -9.04
C LEU A 141 -4.67 3.20 -7.64
N VAL A 142 -4.18 2.31 -6.81
CA VAL A 142 -4.65 2.12 -5.43
C VAL A 142 -3.54 2.55 -4.47
N LEU A 143 -3.88 3.42 -3.54
CA LEU A 143 -2.96 3.98 -2.57
C LEU A 143 -2.31 2.89 -1.71
N ASP A 144 -0.99 2.91 -1.64
CA ASP A 144 -0.17 2.01 -0.83
C ASP A 144 0.76 2.80 0.09
N TYR A 145 0.29 3.07 1.31
CA TYR A 145 1.06 3.84 2.28
C TYR A 145 2.28 3.10 2.85
N GLY A 146 2.36 1.80 2.69
CA GLY A 146 3.43 0.97 3.26
C GLY A 146 4.82 1.30 2.73
N GLN A 147 4.94 2.09 1.67
CA GLN A 147 6.21 2.48 1.05
C GLN A 147 6.50 3.98 1.15
N GLY A 148 5.57 4.79 1.64
CA GLY A 148 5.71 6.25 1.71
C GLY A 148 6.62 6.72 2.83
N VAL A 149 7.92 6.79 2.57
CA VAL A 149 8.86 7.51 3.44
C VAL A 149 8.75 9.00 3.13
N HIS A 150 8.55 9.83 4.16
CA HIS A 150 8.45 11.29 4.04
C HIS A 150 7.13 11.89 3.49
N GLY A 151 6.00 11.21 3.65
CA GLY A 151 4.70 11.76 3.25
C GLY A 151 4.44 11.71 1.74
N VAL A 152 5.14 10.86 1.04
CA VAL A 152 4.93 10.55 -0.37
C VAL A 152 3.86 9.46 -0.48
N ASN A 153 2.88 9.64 -1.33
CA ASN A 153 1.93 8.60 -1.63
C ASN A 153 2.55 7.64 -2.64
N ALA A 154 2.59 6.37 -2.29
CA ALA A 154 2.91 5.29 -3.21
C ALA A 154 1.63 4.61 -3.71
N TYR A 155 1.69 4.01 -4.88
CA TYR A 155 0.53 3.40 -5.53
C TYR A 155 0.84 2.02 -6.07
N ARG A 156 -0.09 1.10 -5.86
CA ARG A 156 -0.17 -0.14 -6.63
C ARG A 156 -0.97 0.09 -7.90
N VAL A 157 -0.44 -0.32 -9.03
CA VAL A 157 -1.05 -0.13 -10.34
C VAL A 157 -1.68 -1.44 -10.81
N PHE A 158 -2.97 -1.42 -11.09
CA PHE A 158 -3.70 -2.56 -11.63
C PHE A 158 -4.14 -2.27 -13.05
N GLU A 159 -3.93 -3.22 -13.94
CA GLU A 159 -4.55 -3.21 -15.28
C GLU A 159 -6.09 -3.28 -15.16
N PRO A 160 -6.84 -2.87 -16.18
CA PRO A 160 -8.31 -2.92 -16.17
C PRO A 160 -8.90 -4.32 -15.95
N ASN A 161 -8.13 -5.38 -16.15
CA ASN A 161 -8.52 -6.76 -15.86
C ASN A 161 -8.25 -7.19 -14.40
N GLY A 162 -7.72 -6.29 -13.57
CA GLY A 162 -7.38 -6.55 -12.15
C GLY A 162 -5.99 -7.14 -11.94
N LYS A 163 -5.16 -7.26 -12.98
CA LYS A 163 -3.79 -7.75 -12.84
C LYS A 163 -2.89 -6.64 -12.27
N LEU A 164 -2.19 -6.95 -11.18
CA LEU A 164 -1.18 -6.06 -10.60
C LEU A 164 0.03 -5.94 -11.54
N ARG A 165 0.49 -4.68 -11.75
CA ARG A 165 1.73 -4.36 -12.48
C ARG A 165 2.91 -4.45 -11.51
N GLU A 166 3.83 -5.36 -11.77
CA GLU A 166 5.06 -5.56 -10.99
C GLU A 166 6.33 -5.21 -11.79
N ASP A 167 6.14 -4.74 -13.01
CA ASP A 167 7.22 -4.30 -13.89
C ASP A 167 7.62 -2.86 -13.60
N ALA A 168 8.88 -2.52 -13.82
CA ALA A 168 9.33 -1.12 -13.74
C ALA A 168 8.76 -0.31 -14.92
N PRO A 169 8.34 0.95 -14.67
CA PRO A 169 8.48 1.72 -13.43
C PRO A 169 7.28 1.58 -12.45
N PHE A 170 6.28 0.75 -12.73
CA PHE A 170 4.98 0.75 -12.03
C PHE A 170 5.03 0.12 -10.63
N LYS A 171 6.00 -0.77 -10.39
CA LYS A 171 6.14 -1.46 -9.09
C LYS A 171 6.35 -0.51 -7.92
N GLU A 172 6.97 0.65 -8.15
CA GLU A 172 7.35 1.62 -7.13
C GLU A 172 6.77 3.01 -7.43
N LEU A 173 5.63 3.06 -8.13
CA LEU A 173 5.00 4.30 -8.55
C LEU A 173 4.64 5.17 -7.34
N ASP A 174 5.04 6.46 -7.37
CA ASP A 174 4.74 7.42 -6.32
C ASP A 174 4.46 8.85 -6.87
N ASP A 175 4.13 9.78 -5.98
CA ASP A 175 3.82 11.17 -6.31
C ASP A 175 4.98 11.97 -6.93
N HIS A 176 6.21 11.46 -6.87
CA HIS A 176 7.38 12.10 -7.45
C HIS A 176 7.59 11.74 -8.92
N TYR A 177 6.79 10.83 -9.47
CA TYR A 177 6.93 10.41 -10.85
C TYR A 177 6.33 11.46 -11.78
N GLU A 178 7.05 11.76 -12.84
CA GLU A 178 6.61 12.71 -13.87
C GLU A 178 6.33 11.96 -15.17
N PHE A 179 5.15 12.22 -15.75
CA PHE A 179 4.65 11.53 -16.93
C PHE A 179 4.60 12.49 -18.11
N ASP A 180 5.28 12.15 -19.20
CA ASP A 180 5.21 12.86 -20.47
C ASP A 180 4.51 12.00 -21.51
N ALA A 181 3.20 12.22 -21.69
CA ALA A 181 2.40 11.49 -22.65
C ALA A 181 2.82 11.74 -24.11
N ALA A 182 3.37 12.92 -24.43
CA ALA A 182 3.82 13.25 -25.78
C ALA A 182 5.08 12.47 -26.16
N GLN A 183 5.99 12.29 -25.21
CA GLN A 183 7.23 11.51 -25.38
C GLN A 183 7.03 10.04 -25.02
N LYS A 184 5.92 9.69 -24.36
CA LYS A 184 5.66 8.38 -23.76
C LYS A 184 6.79 7.96 -22.80
N THR A 185 7.17 8.89 -21.92
CA THR A 185 8.23 8.67 -20.91
C THR A 185 7.71 8.92 -19.52
N ILE A 186 8.31 8.17 -18.58
CA ILE A 186 8.09 8.31 -17.14
C ILE A 186 9.44 8.61 -16.50
N ALA A 187 9.54 9.73 -15.79
CA ALA A 187 10.70 10.09 -15.00
C ALA A 187 10.42 9.73 -13.54
N CYS A 188 11.16 8.75 -13.03
CA CYS A 188 11.07 8.27 -11.66
C CYS A 188 12.09 9.02 -10.82
N LYS A 189 11.63 9.89 -9.94
CA LYS A 189 12.48 10.71 -9.09
C LYS A 189 12.82 9.96 -7.82
N TYR A 190 14.10 9.95 -7.47
CA TYR A 190 14.59 9.36 -6.23
C TYR A 190 15.72 10.17 -5.59
N TYR A 191 15.93 9.90 -4.31
CA TYR A 191 16.96 10.51 -3.50
C TYR A 191 17.86 9.41 -2.94
N GLU A 192 19.14 9.42 -3.31
CA GLU A 192 20.10 8.47 -2.73
C GLU A 192 20.76 9.04 -1.47
N ASP A 193 21.06 10.33 -1.51
CA ASP A 193 21.79 11.05 -0.48
C ASP A 193 21.34 12.51 -0.50
N PRO A 194 21.05 13.12 0.66
CA PRO A 194 20.73 14.55 0.74
C PRO A 194 21.80 15.48 0.17
N GLU A 195 23.07 15.06 0.16
CA GLU A 195 24.18 15.87 -0.35
C GLU A 195 24.28 15.85 -1.88
N THR A 196 23.85 14.77 -2.53
CA THR A 196 23.97 14.61 -3.99
C THR A 196 22.76 15.11 -4.75
N GLY A 197 21.64 15.39 -4.04
CA GLY A 197 20.39 15.87 -4.62
C GLY A 197 19.55 14.77 -5.28
N PRO A 198 18.40 15.16 -5.82
CA PRO A 198 17.51 14.21 -6.49
C PRO A 198 18.00 13.85 -7.89
N PHE A 199 17.73 12.62 -8.29
CA PHE A 199 18.00 12.09 -9.62
C PHE A 199 16.71 11.57 -10.22
N ASN A 200 16.65 11.49 -11.55
CA ASN A 200 15.58 10.82 -12.30
C ASN A 200 16.14 9.63 -13.08
N ASP A 201 15.47 8.51 -12.96
CA ASP A 201 15.55 7.45 -13.96
C ASP A 201 14.45 7.66 -14.98
N ILE A 202 14.78 7.60 -16.27
CA ILE A 202 13.81 7.86 -17.34
C ILE A 202 13.51 6.58 -18.09
N TYR A 203 12.28 6.15 -18.00
CA TYR A 203 11.73 5.02 -18.74
C TYR A 203 10.97 5.50 -19.96
N LYS A 204 11.02 4.73 -21.03
CA LYS A 204 10.29 5.00 -22.27
C LYS A 204 9.47 3.81 -22.71
N ARG A 205 8.20 4.06 -23.04
CA ARG A 205 7.32 3.02 -23.59
C ARG A 205 7.81 2.59 -24.98
N GLN A 206 7.95 1.29 -25.16
CA GLN A 206 8.32 0.65 -26.40
C GLN A 206 7.07 0.33 -27.25
N LYS A 207 7.27 -0.09 -28.48
CA LYS A 207 6.17 -0.44 -29.41
C LYS A 207 5.35 -1.63 -28.95
N ASP A 208 5.94 -2.53 -28.20
CA ASP A 208 5.30 -3.72 -27.64
C ASP A 208 4.57 -3.44 -26.30
N GLY A 209 4.60 -2.19 -25.82
CA GLY A 209 3.98 -1.78 -24.57
C GLY A 209 4.86 -1.89 -23.34
N SER A 210 6.04 -2.52 -23.45
CA SER A 210 7.02 -2.56 -22.35
C SER A 210 7.65 -1.20 -22.10
N PHE A 211 8.28 -1.04 -20.93
CA PHE A 211 9.06 0.15 -20.60
C PHE A 211 10.55 -0.20 -20.49
N GLU A 212 11.38 0.61 -21.12
CA GLU A 212 12.82 0.47 -21.11
C GLU A 212 13.46 1.67 -20.40
N LEU A 213 14.40 1.41 -19.50
CA LEU A 213 15.22 2.45 -18.89
C LEU A 213 16.18 3.03 -19.94
N ILE A 214 15.91 4.25 -20.39
CA ILE A 214 16.71 4.93 -21.44
C ILE A 214 17.74 5.90 -20.90
N LYS A 215 17.55 6.38 -19.67
CA LYS A 215 18.50 7.23 -18.96
C LYS A 215 18.43 6.92 -17.47
N GLU A 216 19.60 6.70 -16.90
CA GLU A 216 19.80 6.45 -15.48
C GLU A 216 20.46 7.67 -14.81
N ARG A 217 20.05 7.99 -13.58
CA ARG A 217 20.68 8.99 -12.71
C ARG A 217 20.83 10.37 -13.36
N VAL A 218 19.76 10.86 -14.00
CA VAL A 218 19.75 12.22 -14.55
C VAL A 218 19.55 13.22 -13.41
N PRO A 219 20.48 14.13 -13.12
CA PRO A 219 20.28 15.15 -12.08
C PRO A 219 19.02 15.97 -12.35
N VAL A 220 18.22 16.18 -11.30
CA VAL A 220 17.07 17.10 -11.35
C VAL A 220 17.60 18.53 -11.23
N LYS A 221 17.25 19.39 -12.18
CA LYS A 221 17.67 20.79 -12.23
C LYS A 221 16.81 21.68 -11.35
#